data_ebe43c1bae32d48ec9674b2b51c89111
#
_entry.id   ebe43c1bae32d48ec9674b2b51c89111
#
_cell.length_a   1.000
_cell.length_b   1.000
_cell.length_c   1.000
_cell.angle_alpha   90.00
_cell.angle_beta   90.00
_cell.angle_gamma   90.00
#
_symmetry.space_group_name_H-M   'P 1'
#
loop_
_entity.id
_entity.type
_entity.pdbx_description
1 polymer ?
#
loop_
_entity_poly.entity_id
_entity_poly.type
_entity_poly.pdbx_seq_one_letter_code
_entity_poly.pdbx_strand_id
1 'polypeptide(L)'
;RLNSSAASDVYKRQILNRSTTAKKAVVMDEGLRAYMLKVYNYMATGVLLTGIIALLSFKMSVVTDASGSIVALTEFGNAIYLSGLKWVVMLAPLGIVFYMSFGINKMSSSKAQTTFWIFAALMGLSLSSILLVYTGLSVTRVFFISSATFGAMSLSLIHISEPTRPTRI
;
A
#
# COMPACT_ATOMS: atom_id res chain seq x y z
N ARG A 1 17.07 57.55 24.79
CA ARG A 1 16.63 57.35 23.36
C ARG A 1 17.30 56.16 22.67
N LEU A 2 18.38 55.59 23.19
CA LEU A 2 19.07 54.43 22.61
C LEU A 2 18.37 53.08 22.88
N ASN A 3 17.54 52.95 23.92
CA ASN A 3 16.85 51.70 24.27
C ASN A 3 15.67 51.34 23.34
N SER A 4 15.08 52.32 22.67
CA SER A 4 13.93 52.11 21.77
C SER A 4 14.33 51.44 20.45
N SER A 5 15.53 51.73 19.94
CA SER A 5 16.04 51.14 18.68
C SER A 5 16.41 49.67 18.86
N ALA A 6 17.09 49.34 19.97
CA ALA A 6 17.47 47.95 20.25
C ALA A 6 16.26 47.03 20.47
N ALA A 7 15.23 47.51 21.16
CA ALA A 7 13.99 46.77 21.35
C ALA A 7 13.23 46.53 20.00
N SER A 8 13.22 47.53 19.12
CA SER A 8 12.64 47.44 17.80
C SER A 8 13.35 46.41 16.91
N ASP A 9 14.69 46.34 16.99
CA ASP A 9 15.49 45.36 16.21
C ASP A 9 15.30 43.92 16.70
N VAL A 10 15.23 43.74 18.03
CA VAL A 10 14.91 42.44 18.63
C VAL A 10 13.52 41.95 18.18
N TYR A 11 12.53 42.85 18.21
CA TYR A 11 11.17 42.53 17.80
C TYR A 11 11.09 42.18 16.31
N LYS A 12 11.75 42.93 15.44
CA LYS A 12 11.86 42.63 14.01
C LYS A 12 12.53 41.28 13.73
N ARG A 13 13.61 40.98 14.43
CA ARG A 13 14.29 39.68 14.30
C ARG A 13 13.42 38.52 14.76
N GLN A 14 12.64 38.69 15.82
CA GLN A 14 11.68 37.67 16.28
C GLN A 14 10.57 37.41 15.24
N ILE A 15 10.02 38.47 14.61
CA ILE A 15 8.99 38.33 13.57
C ILE A 15 9.56 37.65 12.35
N LEU A 16 10.76 38.05 11.89
CA LEU A 16 11.43 37.41 10.75
C LEU A 16 11.76 35.94 11.01
N ASN A 17 12.24 35.64 12.21
CA ASN A 17 12.57 34.25 12.59
C ASN A 17 11.30 33.38 12.67
N ARG A 18 10.22 33.91 13.19
CA ARG A 18 8.91 33.24 13.28
C ARG A 18 8.31 33.01 11.90
N SER A 19 8.45 33.95 10.98
CA SER A 19 7.96 33.79 9.60
C SER A 19 8.78 32.80 8.78
N THR A 20 10.09 32.76 8.99
CA THR A 20 10.97 31.78 8.33
C THR A 20 10.77 30.37 8.87
N THR A 21 10.53 30.22 10.17
CA THR A 21 10.23 28.93 10.81
C THR A 21 8.87 28.41 10.33
N ALA A 22 7.86 29.27 10.25
CA ALA A 22 6.53 28.91 9.76
C ALA A 22 6.58 28.49 8.28
N LYS A 23 7.31 29.23 7.42
CA LYS A 23 7.52 28.86 6.02
C LYS A 23 8.25 27.52 5.86
N LYS A 24 9.28 27.28 6.68
CA LYS A 24 9.99 25.98 6.70
C LYS A 24 9.08 24.83 7.11
N ALA A 25 8.24 25.03 8.12
CA ALA A 25 7.28 24.02 8.57
C ALA A 25 6.25 23.69 7.47
N VAL A 26 5.71 24.68 6.77
CA VAL A 26 4.76 24.49 5.67
C VAL A 26 5.40 23.74 4.49
N VAL A 27 6.63 24.10 4.11
CA VAL A 27 7.35 23.42 3.01
C VAL A 27 7.71 21.97 3.37
N MET A 28 8.07 21.71 4.63
CA MET A 28 8.31 20.34 5.11
C MET A 28 7.02 19.52 5.13
N ASP A 29 5.89 20.13 5.45
CA ASP A 29 4.59 19.45 5.48
C ASP A 29 4.11 19.08 4.07
N GLU A 30 4.28 19.96 3.09
CA GLU A 30 3.98 19.66 1.68
C GLU A 30 4.90 18.56 1.11
N GLY A 31 6.19 18.59 1.42
CA GLY A 31 7.15 17.56 0.98
C GLY A 31 6.84 16.20 1.60
N LEU A 32 6.52 16.18 2.89
CA LEU A 32 6.13 14.98 3.60
C LEU A 32 4.82 14.40 3.06
N ARG A 33 3.83 15.25 2.80
CA ARG A 33 2.55 14.87 2.21
C ARG A 33 2.73 14.25 0.81
N ALA A 34 3.53 14.87 -0.04
CA ALA A 34 3.83 14.35 -1.38
C ALA A 34 4.54 12.98 -1.32
N TYR A 35 5.45 12.81 -0.38
CA TYR A 35 6.12 11.54 -0.15
C TYR A 35 5.15 10.45 0.33
N MET A 36 4.31 10.76 1.30
CA MET A 36 3.29 9.82 1.82
C MET A 36 2.29 9.41 0.75
N LEU A 37 1.82 10.34 -0.08
CA LEU A 37 0.95 10.05 -1.22
C LEU A 37 1.63 9.12 -2.23
N LYS A 38 2.91 9.32 -2.50
CA LYS A 38 3.68 8.45 -3.40
C LYS A 38 3.80 7.03 -2.86
N VAL A 39 4.12 6.88 -1.58
CA VAL A 39 4.19 5.57 -0.91
C VAL A 39 2.82 4.88 -0.93
N TYR A 40 1.75 5.62 -0.63
CA TYR A 40 0.39 5.09 -0.65
C TYR A 40 -0.03 4.60 -2.05
N ASN A 41 0.32 5.34 -3.09
CA ASN A 41 0.08 4.93 -4.47
C ASN A 41 0.83 3.64 -4.83
N TYR A 42 2.09 3.48 -4.41
CA TYR A 42 2.81 2.22 -4.61
C TYR A 42 2.15 1.05 -3.87
N MET A 43 1.69 1.26 -2.65
CA MET A 43 0.97 0.22 -1.89
C MET A 43 -0.34 -0.16 -2.60
N ALA A 44 -1.13 0.82 -3.02
CA ALA A 44 -2.40 0.59 -3.71
C ALA A 44 -2.20 -0.16 -5.03
N THR A 45 -1.20 0.23 -5.83
CA THR A 45 -0.88 -0.47 -7.08
C THR A 45 -0.34 -1.87 -6.84
N GLY A 46 0.44 -2.10 -5.77
CA GLY A 46 0.91 -3.42 -5.38
C GLY A 46 -0.24 -4.37 -5.02
N VAL A 47 -1.20 -3.90 -4.21
CA VAL A 47 -2.39 -4.67 -3.85
C VAL A 47 -3.25 -4.98 -5.07
N LEU A 48 -3.43 -4.00 -5.96
CA LEU A 48 -4.18 -4.18 -7.21
C LEU A 48 -3.53 -5.25 -8.10
N LEU A 49 -2.21 -5.20 -8.26
CA LEU A 49 -1.45 -6.21 -9.02
C LEU A 49 -1.60 -7.60 -8.40
N THR A 50 -1.48 -7.70 -7.08
CA THR A 50 -1.69 -8.96 -6.33
C THR A 50 -3.07 -9.55 -6.62
N GLY A 51 -4.12 -8.73 -6.59
CA GLY A 51 -5.49 -9.14 -6.87
C GLY A 51 -5.67 -9.61 -8.32
N ILE A 52 -5.13 -8.88 -9.30
CA ILE A 52 -5.20 -9.25 -10.72
C ILE A 52 -4.49 -10.60 -10.95
N ILE A 53 -3.29 -10.77 -10.41
CA ILE A 53 -2.54 -12.02 -10.58
C ILE A 53 -3.24 -13.19 -9.89
N ALA A 54 -3.82 -12.98 -8.71
CA ALA A 54 -4.58 -14.02 -8.02
C ALA A 54 -5.79 -14.49 -8.85
N LEU A 55 -6.54 -13.56 -9.43
CA LEU A 55 -7.69 -13.87 -10.28
C LEU A 55 -7.27 -14.54 -11.60
N LEU A 56 -6.22 -14.05 -12.25
CA LEU A 56 -5.70 -14.65 -13.48
C LEU A 56 -5.20 -16.07 -13.22
N SER A 57 -4.39 -16.27 -12.18
CA SER A 57 -3.88 -17.59 -11.81
C SER A 57 -5.02 -18.55 -11.47
N PHE A 58 -6.04 -18.09 -10.74
CA PHE A 58 -7.22 -18.89 -10.46
C PHE A 58 -7.93 -19.31 -11.74
N LYS A 59 -8.26 -18.37 -12.65
CA LYS A 59 -8.93 -18.66 -13.91
C LYS A 59 -8.15 -19.61 -14.81
N MET A 60 -6.83 -19.51 -14.82
CA MET A 60 -5.97 -20.42 -15.59
C MET A 60 -5.86 -21.81 -14.97
N SER A 61 -6.12 -21.92 -13.67
CA SER A 61 -5.95 -23.16 -12.90
C SER A 61 -7.19 -24.04 -12.84
N VAL A 62 -8.37 -23.49 -13.12
CA VAL A 62 -9.65 -24.20 -12.99
C VAL A 62 -10.37 -24.29 -14.32
N VAL A 63 -11.03 -25.43 -14.53
CA VAL A 63 -12.03 -25.63 -15.58
C VAL A 63 -13.41 -25.50 -14.92
N THR A 64 -14.18 -24.52 -15.35
CA THR A 64 -15.54 -24.27 -14.83
C THR A 64 -16.56 -24.75 -15.85
N ASP A 65 -17.66 -25.34 -15.37
CA ASP A 65 -18.81 -25.70 -16.16
C ASP A 65 -19.70 -24.47 -16.45
N ALA A 66 -20.71 -24.64 -17.33
CA ALA A 66 -21.69 -23.61 -17.68
C ALA A 66 -22.45 -23.03 -16.45
N SER A 67 -22.52 -23.78 -15.36
CA SER A 67 -23.09 -23.37 -14.05
C SER A 67 -22.12 -22.55 -13.20
N GLY A 68 -20.86 -22.36 -13.62
CA GLY A 68 -19.82 -21.68 -12.84
C GLY A 68 -19.20 -22.53 -11.73
N SER A 69 -19.51 -23.81 -11.67
CA SER A 69 -18.91 -24.75 -10.72
C SER A 69 -17.55 -25.25 -11.21
N ILE A 70 -16.59 -25.41 -10.30
CA ILE A 70 -15.28 -25.97 -10.62
C ILE A 70 -15.42 -27.47 -10.85
N VAL A 71 -15.15 -27.93 -12.07
CA VAL A 71 -15.26 -29.34 -12.46
C VAL A 71 -13.92 -30.06 -12.38
N ALA A 72 -12.84 -29.38 -12.77
CA ALA A 72 -11.52 -29.95 -12.79
C ALA A 72 -10.43 -28.86 -12.63
N LEU A 73 -9.23 -29.29 -12.27
CA LEU A 73 -8.04 -28.48 -12.33
C LEU A 73 -7.33 -28.68 -13.68
N THR A 74 -6.83 -27.60 -14.25
CA THR A 74 -5.93 -27.68 -15.41
C THR A 74 -4.59 -28.31 -15.03
N GLU A 75 -3.76 -28.67 -16.00
CA GLU A 75 -2.38 -29.10 -15.74
C GLU A 75 -1.59 -28.07 -14.94
N PHE A 76 -1.79 -26.79 -15.24
CA PHE A 76 -1.21 -25.68 -14.51
C PHE A 76 -1.70 -25.65 -13.04
N GLY A 77 -2.99 -25.83 -12.82
CA GLY A 77 -3.56 -25.92 -11.48
C GLY A 77 -3.01 -27.12 -10.68
N ASN A 78 -2.93 -28.28 -11.32
CA ASN A 78 -2.35 -29.47 -10.70
C ASN A 78 -0.88 -29.26 -10.30
N ALA A 79 -0.08 -28.63 -11.18
CA ALA A 79 1.31 -28.33 -10.89
C ALA A 79 1.47 -27.38 -9.69
N ILE A 80 0.66 -26.34 -9.60
CA ILE A 80 0.79 -25.33 -8.55
C ILE A 80 0.18 -25.78 -7.22
N TYR A 81 -0.96 -26.47 -7.23
CA TYR A 81 -1.73 -26.73 -6.01
C TYR A 81 -1.60 -28.15 -5.47
N LEU A 82 -1.30 -29.15 -6.32
CA LEU A 82 -1.22 -30.56 -5.92
C LEU A 82 0.18 -31.10 -5.92
N SER A 83 1.11 -30.52 -6.67
CA SER A 83 2.51 -30.97 -6.67
C SER A 83 3.30 -30.43 -5.49
N GLY A 84 4.54 -30.89 -5.29
CA GLY A 84 5.47 -30.31 -4.33
C GLY A 84 5.76 -28.82 -4.55
N LEU A 85 5.46 -28.29 -5.74
CA LEU A 85 5.61 -26.88 -6.10
C LEU A 85 4.73 -25.95 -5.24
N LYS A 86 3.60 -26.44 -4.70
CA LYS A 86 2.74 -25.68 -3.78
C LYS A 86 3.51 -25.10 -2.58
N TRP A 87 4.44 -25.89 -2.02
CA TRP A 87 5.25 -25.46 -0.89
C TRP A 87 6.21 -24.33 -1.29
N VAL A 88 6.77 -24.42 -2.49
CA VAL A 88 7.63 -23.38 -3.04
C VAL A 88 6.83 -22.08 -3.24
N VAL A 89 5.67 -22.15 -3.88
CA VAL A 89 4.79 -20.99 -4.13
C VAL A 89 4.31 -20.36 -2.82
N MET A 90 4.01 -21.18 -1.82
CA MET A 90 3.53 -20.71 -0.51
C MET A 90 4.63 -20.04 0.32
N LEU A 91 5.87 -20.54 0.22
CA LEU A 91 7.02 -20.04 0.99
C LEU A 91 7.81 -18.97 0.23
N ALA A 92 7.67 -18.85 -1.11
CA ALA A 92 8.43 -17.90 -1.92
C ALA A 92 8.22 -16.43 -1.49
N PRO A 93 7.02 -15.93 -1.16
CA PRO A 93 6.86 -14.57 -0.65
C PRO A 93 7.65 -14.32 0.63
N LEU A 94 7.67 -15.30 1.54
CA LEU A 94 8.44 -15.22 2.77
C LEU A 94 9.96 -15.14 2.49
N GLY A 95 10.44 -15.91 1.52
CA GLY A 95 11.83 -15.86 1.06
C GLY A 95 12.22 -14.48 0.53
N ILE A 96 11.32 -13.80 -0.22
CA ILE A 96 11.58 -12.44 -0.71
C ILE A 96 11.62 -11.43 0.44
N VAL A 97 10.75 -11.58 1.45
CA VAL A 97 10.79 -10.71 2.63
C VAL A 97 12.13 -10.83 3.35
N PHE A 98 12.64 -12.04 3.54
CA PHE A 98 13.98 -12.24 4.11
C PHE A 98 15.07 -11.63 3.21
N TYR A 99 15.01 -11.87 1.90
CA TYR A 99 15.95 -11.29 0.95
C TYR A 99 15.98 -9.76 1.03
N MET A 100 14.81 -9.11 1.07
CA MET A 100 14.72 -7.66 1.24
C MET A 100 15.24 -7.20 2.60
N SER A 101 14.92 -7.91 3.66
CA SER A 101 15.33 -7.55 5.02
C SER A 101 16.86 -7.50 5.18
N PHE A 102 17.55 -8.47 4.62
CA PHE A 102 19.02 -8.51 4.67
C PHE A 102 19.69 -7.57 3.66
N GLY A 103 19.04 -7.30 2.53
CA GLY A 103 19.63 -6.59 1.40
C GLY A 103 19.28 -5.09 1.32
N ILE A 104 18.29 -4.60 2.06
CA ILE A 104 17.69 -3.28 1.87
C ILE A 104 18.70 -2.12 1.95
N ASN A 105 19.69 -2.22 2.84
CA ASN A 105 20.72 -1.20 3.03
C ASN A 105 21.71 -1.10 1.85
N LYS A 106 21.77 -2.13 1.00
CA LYS A 106 22.67 -2.21 -0.16
C LYS A 106 21.93 -2.10 -1.50
N MET A 107 20.60 -2.05 -1.47
CA MET A 107 19.77 -2.00 -2.67
C MET A 107 19.58 -0.57 -3.16
N SER A 108 19.67 -0.35 -4.46
CA SER A 108 19.20 0.90 -5.08
C SER A 108 17.67 0.95 -5.07
N SER A 109 17.09 2.16 -5.07
CA SER A 109 15.64 2.37 -5.14
C SER A 109 14.96 1.57 -6.25
N SER A 110 15.58 1.49 -7.41
CA SER A 110 15.04 0.73 -8.55
C SER A 110 14.99 -0.77 -8.28
N LYS A 111 16.04 -1.34 -7.66
CA LYS A 111 16.05 -2.77 -7.28
C LYS A 111 15.00 -3.08 -6.22
N ALA A 112 14.86 -2.22 -5.22
CA ALA A 112 13.84 -2.38 -4.19
C ALA A 112 12.43 -2.36 -4.79
N GLN A 113 12.17 -1.47 -5.75
CA GLN A 113 10.89 -1.37 -6.45
C GLN A 113 10.60 -2.62 -7.29
N THR A 114 11.58 -3.12 -8.05
CA THR A 114 11.41 -4.35 -8.83
C THR A 114 11.14 -5.55 -7.92
N THR A 115 11.87 -5.67 -6.81
CA THR A 115 11.65 -6.74 -5.83
C THR A 115 10.25 -6.67 -5.21
N PHE A 116 9.75 -5.47 -4.96
CA PHE A 116 8.38 -5.25 -4.48
C PHE A 116 7.33 -5.76 -5.49
N TRP A 117 7.51 -5.50 -6.80
CA TRP A 117 6.60 -6.00 -7.83
C TRP A 117 6.62 -7.53 -7.94
N ILE A 118 7.81 -8.14 -7.85
CA ILE A 118 7.96 -9.61 -7.82
C ILE A 118 7.27 -10.19 -6.57
N PHE A 119 7.44 -9.56 -5.42
CA PHE A 119 6.77 -9.94 -4.19
C PHE A 119 5.24 -9.88 -4.33
N ALA A 120 4.70 -8.79 -4.88
CA ALA A 120 3.27 -8.63 -5.12
C ALA A 120 2.71 -9.71 -6.07
N ALA A 121 3.47 -10.07 -7.10
CA ALA A 121 3.12 -11.13 -8.03
C ALA A 121 3.08 -12.51 -7.36
N LEU A 122 4.09 -12.86 -6.58
CA LEU A 122 4.15 -14.13 -5.83
C LEU A 122 3.09 -14.22 -4.74
N MET A 123 2.80 -13.11 -4.07
CA MET A 123 1.66 -13.04 -3.15
C MET A 123 0.33 -13.32 -3.87
N GLY A 124 0.14 -12.73 -5.05
CA GLY A 124 -1.05 -13.00 -5.86
C GLY A 124 -1.18 -14.48 -6.24
N LEU A 125 -0.09 -15.10 -6.65
CA LEU A 125 -0.06 -16.53 -6.98
C LEU A 125 -0.37 -17.40 -5.76
N SER A 126 0.20 -17.07 -4.60
CA SER A 126 -0.07 -17.77 -3.33
C SER A 126 -1.52 -17.62 -2.89
N LEU A 127 -2.09 -16.40 -3.00
CA LEU A 127 -3.48 -16.12 -2.65
C LEU A 127 -4.50 -16.79 -3.58
N SER A 128 -4.10 -17.13 -4.82
CA SER A 128 -4.98 -17.84 -5.75
C SER A 128 -5.42 -19.21 -5.22
N SER A 129 -4.61 -19.84 -4.36
CA SER A 129 -4.98 -21.11 -3.69
C SER A 129 -6.17 -20.95 -2.73
N ILE A 130 -6.33 -19.76 -2.14
CA ILE A 130 -7.46 -19.45 -1.25
C ILE A 130 -8.76 -19.36 -2.05
N LEU A 131 -8.69 -18.83 -3.28
CA LEU A 131 -9.85 -18.75 -4.18
C LEU A 131 -10.38 -20.14 -4.60
N LEU A 132 -9.53 -21.16 -4.54
CA LEU A 132 -9.92 -22.55 -4.81
C LEU A 132 -10.74 -23.16 -3.65
N VAL A 133 -10.39 -22.82 -2.43
CA VAL A 133 -10.99 -23.40 -1.21
C VAL A 133 -12.29 -22.68 -0.85
N TYR A 134 -12.34 -21.39 -1.06
CA TYR A 134 -13.49 -20.56 -0.69
C TYR A 134 -14.37 -20.27 -1.90
N THR A 135 -15.68 -20.36 -1.72
CA THR A 135 -16.66 -20.02 -2.76
C THR A 135 -16.53 -18.55 -3.17
N GLY A 136 -16.71 -18.25 -4.46
CA GLY A 136 -16.60 -16.89 -4.99
C GLY A 136 -17.48 -15.87 -4.27
N LEU A 137 -18.68 -16.28 -3.78
CA LEU A 137 -19.57 -15.46 -2.96
C LEU A 137 -18.93 -15.02 -1.65
N SER A 138 -18.23 -15.93 -0.95
CA SER A 138 -17.56 -15.62 0.32
C SER A 138 -16.40 -14.66 0.14
N VAL A 139 -15.58 -14.86 -0.89
CA VAL A 139 -14.46 -13.97 -1.22
C VAL A 139 -14.97 -12.58 -1.60
N THR A 140 -16.02 -12.51 -2.42
CA THR A 140 -16.63 -11.24 -2.83
C THR A 140 -17.19 -10.47 -1.62
N ARG A 141 -17.87 -11.13 -0.70
CA ARG A 141 -18.39 -10.50 0.52
C ARG A 141 -17.28 -9.92 1.39
N VAL A 142 -16.23 -10.69 1.64
CA VAL A 142 -15.09 -10.23 2.45
C VAL A 142 -14.39 -9.05 1.77
N PHE A 143 -14.23 -9.09 0.44
CA PHE A 143 -13.66 -8.00 -0.33
C PHE A 143 -14.47 -6.70 -0.20
N PHE A 144 -15.80 -6.77 -0.37
CA PHE A 144 -16.66 -5.59 -0.23
C PHE A 144 -16.66 -5.03 1.19
N ILE A 145 -16.73 -5.90 2.21
CA ILE A 145 -16.68 -5.47 3.62
C ILE A 145 -15.34 -4.79 3.92
N SER A 146 -14.22 -5.39 3.50
CA SER A 146 -12.89 -4.82 3.71
C SER A 146 -12.74 -3.48 2.98
N SER A 147 -13.20 -3.39 1.73
CA SER A 147 -13.15 -2.15 0.94
C SER A 147 -14.01 -1.05 1.56
N ALA A 148 -15.22 -1.38 2.03
CA ALA A 148 -16.10 -0.44 2.70
C ALA A 148 -15.50 0.06 4.02
N THR A 149 -14.92 -0.83 4.82
CA THR A 149 -14.24 -0.47 6.08
C THR A 149 -13.05 0.44 5.81
N PHE A 150 -12.23 0.11 4.81
CA PHE A 150 -11.07 0.92 4.44
C PHE A 150 -11.48 2.30 3.91
N GLY A 151 -12.52 2.34 3.07
CA GLY A 151 -13.11 3.59 2.58
C GLY A 151 -13.68 4.45 3.71
N ALA A 152 -14.41 3.86 4.65
CA ALA A 152 -14.95 4.57 5.80
C ALA A 152 -13.85 5.15 6.71
N MET A 153 -12.79 4.38 6.98
CA MET A 153 -11.64 4.87 7.74
C MET A 153 -10.89 6.00 7.00
N SER A 154 -10.73 5.89 5.68
CA SER A 154 -10.10 6.93 4.86
C SER A 154 -10.91 8.23 4.89
N LEU A 155 -12.23 8.15 4.76
CA LEU A 155 -13.11 9.32 4.85
C LEU A 155 -13.11 9.93 6.26
N SER A 156 -13.10 9.11 7.30
CA SER A 156 -13.00 9.57 8.69
C SER A 156 -11.70 10.33 8.95
N LEU A 157 -10.57 9.85 8.43
CA LEU A 157 -9.28 10.53 8.54
C LEU A 157 -9.27 11.89 7.82
N ILE A 158 -9.93 11.99 6.64
CA ILE A 158 -10.05 13.25 5.91
C ILE A 158 -10.87 14.27 6.73
N HIS A 159 -11.96 13.83 7.39
CA HIS A 159 -12.82 14.70 8.21
C HIS A 159 -12.13 15.17 9.50
N ILE A 160 -11.31 14.33 10.12
CA ILE A 160 -10.57 14.67 11.36
C ILE A 160 -9.37 15.59 11.06
N SER A 161 -8.78 15.48 9.87
CA SER A 161 -7.62 16.28 9.47
C SER A 161 -7.98 17.67 8.93
N GLU A 162 -9.26 17.99 8.79
CA GLU A 162 -9.67 19.34 8.39
C GLU A 162 -9.53 20.30 9.59
N PRO A 163 -8.54 21.22 9.60
CA PRO A 163 -8.38 22.13 10.70
C PRO A 163 -9.63 23.02 10.73
N THR A 164 -10.41 22.93 11.80
CA THR A 164 -11.46 23.90 12.11
C THR A 164 -10.82 25.28 12.06
N ARG A 165 -11.06 26.02 10.96
CA ARG A 165 -10.70 27.45 10.91
C ARG A 165 -11.43 28.12 12.06
N PRO A 166 -10.71 28.75 13.01
CA PRO A 166 -11.37 29.58 13.99
C PRO A 166 -12.06 30.70 13.23
N THR A 167 -13.40 30.72 13.27
CA THR A 167 -14.19 31.87 12.85
C THR A 167 -13.70 33.07 13.66
N ARG A 168 -13.01 33.99 13.00
CA ARG A 168 -12.75 35.31 13.56
C ARG A 168 -14.11 35.98 13.72
N ILE A 169 -14.50 36.16 14.97
CA ILE A 169 -15.48 37.17 15.39
C ILE A 169 -14.76 38.53 15.42
#